data_96e065aafe3c5c8c5507e0bde2766092
#
_entry.id   96e065aafe3c5c8c5507e0bde2766092
#
_cell.length_a   1.000
_cell.length_b   1.000
_cell.length_c   1.000
_cell.angle_alpha   90.00
_cell.angle_beta   90.00
_cell.angle_gamma   90.00
#
_symmetry.space_group_name_H-M   'P 1'
#
loop_
_entity.id
_entity.type
_entity.pdbx_description
1 polymer ?
#
loop_
_entity_poly.entity_id
_entity_poly.type
_entity_poly.pdbx_seq_one_letter_code
_entity_poly.pdbx_strand_id
1 'polypeptide(L)'
;AGSFASCNSFFDTEYNEGIDVDNGLTSVDNLKYALNGTYYQLFAFYFAGNYSLTIGDMAGDMAYLNGSANHWMTINHYSITPDDPYLSGIWQYGYKVVDNASRIIKAGKELEATTPDADKAALKQYMAEAYGLRGYAMLSMTNVFGKQIKVNGTTDNSDAIGVVIVDEPVKAFEDVSRSTVGQCYKAILDDFSNALNCYKESKTEGRGTNQYLSVAAIEGLLARTYLYLEDFSNAEKYASNALQHSGKKVVAYTIDDYKKLYTSGDSNSESIFRLAIDVNNNWSANACGNVWTTYGGLPSQRMRSLIADTDCRGSLYLPTIKKGSYTQLQHGGKFWFGGGNASYATNYVVNAPEMELIIAESKLRAAQPDLNGAKEALLTVAKRNSKITSTNDLGNTKEEVFAFLKNERARELFQEGFRFYDLRRWGEKADVYANVEDQVSYKYTNFDIAQFCFPVPSDEINAGFGIKQTPDWNKYLPK
;
A
#
# COMPACT_ATOMS: atom_id res chain seq x y z
N ALA A 1 20.84 -38.96 -6.70
CA ALA A 1 19.84 -38.10 -6.06
C ALA A 1 20.03 -36.68 -6.59
N GLY A 2 19.30 -36.36 -7.65
CA GLY A 2 19.29 -34.98 -8.18
C GLY A 2 18.42 -34.13 -7.31
N SER A 3 19.00 -33.18 -6.62
CA SER A 3 18.27 -32.09 -6.01
C SER A 3 17.69 -31.22 -7.14
N PHE A 4 16.40 -31.30 -7.35
CA PHE A 4 15.70 -30.31 -8.12
C PHE A 4 15.78 -28.99 -7.34
N ALA A 5 16.68 -28.10 -7.75
CA ALA A 5 16.62 -26.73 -7.32
C ALA A 5 15.31 -26.19 -7.88
N SER A 6 14.33 -25.96 -6.99
CA SER A 6 13.12 -25.26 -7.33
C SER A 6 13.54 -23.86 -7.76
N CYS A 7 13.43 -23.54 -9.04
CA CYS A 7 13.59 -22.18 -9.52
C CYS A 7 12.42 -21.35 -8.97
N ASN A 8 12.72 -20.43 -8.05
CA ASN A 8 11.74 -19.58 -7.40
C ASN A 8 11.70 -18.16 -7.98
N SER A 9 12.42 -17.93 -9.09
CA SER A 9 12.39 -16.64 -9.78
C SER A 9 11.14 -16.49 -10.63
N PHE A 10 10.49 -15.33 -10.60
CA PHE A 10 9.34 -15.05 -11.45
C PHE A 10 9.68 -15.08 -12.93
N PHE A 11 10.83 -14.53 -13.34
CA PHE A 11 11.26 -14.45 -14.73
C PHE A 11 11.89 -15.74 -15.26
N ASP A 12 12.11 -16.72 -14.40
CA ASP A 12 12.71 -18.01 -14.67
C ASP A 12 11.67 -19.11 -15.00
N THR A 13 10.43 -18.90 -14.63
CA THR A 13 9.36 -19.87 -14.78
C THR A 13 8.33 -19.45 -15.80
N GLU A 14 7.88 -20.39 -16.61
CA GLU A 14 6.67 -20.23 -17.40
C GLU A 14 5.49 -20.15 -16.43
N TYR A 15 4.78 -19.04 -16.44
CA TYR A 15 3.64 -18.84 -15.56
C TYR A 15 2.41 -19.53 -16.14
N ASN A 16 2.11 -20.73 -15.64
CA ASN A 16 1.04 -21.61 -16.12
C ASN A 16 -0.19 -21.70 -15.18
N GLU A 17 -0.31 -20.83 -14.20
CA GLU A 17 -1.51 -20.81 -13.36
C GLU A 17 -2.65 -20.08 -14.06
N GLY A 18 -3.57 -20.83 -14.63
CA GLY A 18 -4.78 -20.28 -15.21
C GLY A 18 -4.98 -20.63 -16.67
N ILE A 19 -5.81 -19.84 -17.33
CA ILE A 19 -6.11 -19.95 -18.75
C ILE A 19 -4.81 -19.96 -19.55
N ASP A 20 -4.67 -20.91 -20.49
CA ASP A 20 -3.60 -20.88 -21.50
C ASP A 20 -3.60 -19.49 -22.15
N VAL A 21 -2.63 -18.69 -21.76
CA VAL A 21 -2.70 -17.25 -21.90
C VAL A 21 -2.50 -16.80 -23.34
N ASP A 22 -1.80 -17.59 -24.15
CA ASP A 22 -1.58 -17.25 -25.55
C ASP A 22 -2.78 -17.58 -26.44
N ASN A 23 -3.66 -18.50 -25.98
CA ASN A 23 -4.80 -18.98 -26.74
C ASN A 23 -6.17 -18.81 -26.04
N GLY A 24 -6.19 -18.39 -24.78
CA GLY A 24 -7.40 -18.39 -23.96
C GLY A 24 -8.14 -17.07 -23.85
N LEU A 25 -7.49 -15.93 -24.18
CA LEU A 25 -8.08 -14.60 -24.04
C LEU A 25 -8.66 -14.11 -25.39
N THR A 26 -9.71 -14.79 -25.87
CA THR A 26 -10.29 -14.59 -27.20
C THR A 26 -11.67 -13.94 -27.16
N SER A 27 -12.20 -13.63 -25.99
CA SER A 27 -13.50 -12.98 -25.82
C SER A 27 -13.50 -12.03 -24.63
N VAL A 28 -14.48 -11.13 -24.60
CA VAL A 28 -14.67 -10.21 -23.45
C VAL A 28 -14.95 -10.98 -22.15
N ASP A 29 -15.70 -12.06 -22.21
CA ASP A 29 -15.95 -12.92 -21.04
C ASP A 29 -14.66 -13.55 -20.51
N ASN A 30 -13.75 -13.98 -21.39
CA ASN A 30 -12.46 -14.51 -20.97
C ASN A 30 -11.61 -13.44 -20.24
N LEU A 31 -11.68 -12.18 -20.67
CA LEU A 31 -11.02 -11.08 -19.96
C LEU A 31 -11.57 -10.89 -18.55
N LYS A 32 -12.89 -11.02 -18.38
CA LYS A 32 -13.53 -10.95 -17.06
C LYS A 32 -12.95 -12.02 -16.11
N TYR A 33 -12.85 -13.25 -16.57
CA TYR A 33 -12.30 -14.34 -15.74
C TYR A 33 -10.82 -14.14 -15.44
N ALA A 34 -10.04 -13.71 -16.42
CA ALA A 34 -8.62 -13.38 -16.21
C ALA A 34 -8.45 -12.22 -15.22
N LEU A 35 -9.33 -11.23 -15.28
CA LEU A 35 -9.33 -10.10 -14.35
C LEU A 35 -9.65 -10.54 -12.92
N ASN A 36 -10.62 -11.44 -12.73
CA ASN A 36 -10.90 -12.02 -11.42
C ASN A 36 -9.68 -12.76 -10.85
N GLY A 37 -8.96 -13.51 -11.70
CA GLY A 37 -7.70 -14.14 -11.32
C GLY A 37 -6.62 -13.14 -10.95
N THR A 38 -6.58 -11.99 -11.61
CA THR A 38 -5.63 -10.90 -11.29
C THR A 38 -5.93 -10.29 -9.93
N TYR A 39 -7.19 -10.04 -9.61
CA TYR A 39 -7.60 -9.62 -8.26
C TYR A 39 -7.25 -10.66 -7.21
N TYR A 40 -7.40 -11.94 -7.52
CA TYR A 40 -7.01 -13.02 -6.60
C TYR A 40 -5.51 -13.00 -6.31
N GLN A 41 -4.66 -12.76 -7.32
CA GLN A 41 -3.22 -12.59 -7.13
C GLN A 41 -2.90 -11.34 -6.29
N LEU A 42 -3.61 -10.24 -6.52
CA LEU A 42 -3.47 -9.03 -5.69
C LEU A 42 -3.77 -9.32 -4.22
N PHE A 43 -4.83 -10.10 -3.94
CA PHE A 43 -5.29 -10.42 -2.58
C PHE A 43 -4.40 -11.43 -1.87
N ALA A 44 -3.47 -12.09 -2.57
CA ALA A 44 -2.57 -13.07 -1.96
C ALA A 44 -1.85 -12.48 -0.73
N PHE A 45 -1.68 -13.29 0.31
CA PHE A 45 -0.99 -12.81 1.51
C PHE A 45 0.48 -12.46 1.26
N TYR A 46 1.08 -12.96 0.21
CA TYR A 46 2.41 -12.57 -0.26
C TYR A 46 2.46 -11.14 -0.79
N PHE A 47 1.32 -10.56 -1.14
CA PHE A 47 1.23 -9.22 -1.69
C PHE A 47 0.25 -8.34 -0.89
N ALA A 48 -0.77 -7.77 -1.51
CA ALA A 48 -1.65 -6.80 -0.85
C ALA A 48 -2.51 -7.41 0.28
N GLY A 49 -2.68 -8.72 0.32
CA GLY A 49 -3.37 -9.42 1.40
C GLY A 49 -2.62 -9.40 2.74
N ASN A 50 -1.30 -9.19 2.71
CA ASN A 50 -0.50 -9.03 3.92
C ASN A 50 0.84 -8.31 3.62
N TYR A 51 1.77 -8.97 2.95
CA TYR A 51 3.18 -8.58 2.95
C TYR A 51 3.45 -7.18 2.43
N SER A 52 2.86 -6.77 1.32
CA SER A 52 3.15 -5.47 0.73
C SER A 52 2.55 -4.29 1.52
N LEU A 53 1.55 -4.53 2.36
CA LEU A 53 1.04 -3.52 3.29
C LEU A 53 1.82 -3.55 4.61
N THR A 54 1.92 -4.70 5.24
CA THR A 54 2.52 -4.87 6.57
C THR A 54 3.98 -4.38 6.62
N ILE A 55 4.73 -4.55 5.54
CA ILE A 55 6.13 -4.11 5.48
C ILE A 55 6.28 -2.61 5.75
N GLY A 56 5.33 -1.80 5.31
CA GLY A 56 5.35 -0.34 5.52
C GLY A 56 5.20 0.07 6.99
N ASP A 57 4.47 -0.71 7.78
CA ASP A 57 4.37 -0.49 9.22
C ASP A 57 5.57 -1.10 9.97
N MET A 58 5.95 -2.31 9.63
CA MET A 58 7.02 -3.04 10.35
C MET A 58 8.40 -2.44 10.16
N ALA A 59 8.66 -1.79 9.03
CA ALA A 59 9.92 -1.08 8.79
C ALA A 59 9.96 0.34 9.38
N GLY A 60 8.86 0.82 9.95
CA GLY A 60 8.75 2.13 10.58
C GLY A 60 9.04 2.11 12.08
N ASP A 61 8.59 3.16 12.76
CA ASP A 61 8.82 3.43 14.17
C ASP A 61 7.57 3.29 15.06
N MET A 62 6.42 2.97 14.45
CA MET A 62 5.14 2.91 15.16
C MET A 62 4.70 1.49 15.52
N ALA A 63 5.37 0.47 15.00
CA ALA A 63 5.09 -0.93 15.30
C ALA A 63 6.13 -1.53 16.24
N TYR A 64 5.67 -2.38 17.14
CA TYR A 64 6.48 -3.16 18.06
C TYR A 64 6.15 -4.64 17.91
N LEU A 65 7.14 -5.51 17.99
CA LEU A 65 6.94 -6.96 18.03
C LEU A 65 7.31 -7.49 19.43
N ASN A 66 6.38 -8.18 20.07
CA ASN A 66 6.57 -8.67 21.45
C ASN A 66 7.45 -9.92 21.55
N GLY A 67 7.90 -10.49 20.43
CA GLY A 67 8.78 -11.67 20.43
C GLY A 67 8.08 -13.01 20.62
N SER A 68 6.75 -13.05 20.65
CA SER A 68 5.99 -14.31 20.82
C SER A 68 6.08 -15.24 19.61
N ALA A 69 6.45 -14.72 18.43
CA ALA A 69 6.61 -15.47 17.20
C ALA A 69 7.71 -14.87 16.33
N ASN A 70 8.20 -15.65 15.35
CA ASN A 70 9.26 -15.20 14.45
C ASN A 70 8.72 -14.50 13.20
N HIS A 71 7.51 -13.96 13.24
CA HIS A 71 6.92 -13.24 12.12
C HIS A 71 7.39 -11.79 12.10
N TRP A 72 7.81 -11.30 10.93
CA TRP A 72 8.20 -9.91 10.65
C TRP A 72 9.44 -9.41 11.40
N MET A 73 10.11 -10.26 12.19
CA MET A 73 11.24 -9.82 12.99
C MET A 73 12.42 -9.33 12.16
N THR A 74 12.71 -9.98 11.03
CA THR A 74 13.81 -9.56 10.15
C THR A 74 13.60 -8.14 9.60
N ILE A 75 12.37 -7.81 9.26
CA ILE A 75 12.01 -6.46 8.73
C ILE A 75 11.99 -5.44 9.88
N ASN A 76 11.25 -5.72 10.95
CA ASN A 76 11.12 -4.78 12.07
C ASN A 76 12.45 -4.52 12.78
N HIS A 77 13.30 -5.54 12.89
CA HIS A 77 14.61 -5.46 13.54
C HIS A 77 15.75 -5.09 12.58
N TYR A 78 15.46 -4.88 11.30
CA TYR A 78 16.45 -4.54 10.27
C TYR A 78 17.60 -5.54 10.13
N SER A 79 17.35 -6.82 10.45
CA SER A 79 18.25 -7.93 10.12
C SER A 79 17.92 -8.53 8.75
N ILE A 80 17.84 -7.66 7.74
CA ILE A 80 17.35 -7.93 6.40
C ILE A 80 18.46 -8.53 5.56
N THR A 81 18.11 -9.54 4.76
CA THR A 81 18.98 -10.10 3.73
C THR A 81 18.17 -10.31 2.43
N PRO A 82 18.82 -10.50 1.27
CA PRO A 82 18.13 -10.83 0.03
C PRO A 82 17.37 -12.18 0.05
N ASP A 83 17.61 -13.02 1.03
CA ASP A 83 16.90 -14.30 1.21
C ASP A 83 15.58 -14.17 1.99
N ASP A 84 15.22 -12.95 2.37
CA ASP A 84 14.03 -12.71 3.18
C ASP A 84 12.76 -13.12 2.42
N PRO A 85 11.91 -13.98 3.01
CA PRO A 85 10.72 -14.50 2.32
C PRO A 85 9.64 -13.45 2.09
N TYR A 86 9.59 -12.38 2.89
CA TYR A 86 8.64 -11.29 2.67
C TYR A 86 8.98 -10.54 1.38
N LEU A 87 10.27 -10.29 1.14
CA LEU A 87 10.74 -9.62 -0.07
C LEU A 87 10.51 -10.49 -1.31
N SER A 88 10.81 -11.78 -1.21
CA SER A 88 10.57 -12.74 -2.29
C SER A 88 9.08 -12.82 -2.65
N GLY A 89 8.21 -12.90 -1.66
CA GLY A 89 6.76 -12.93 -1.84
C GLY A 89 6.22 -11.67 -2.54
N ILE A 90 6.64 -10.49 -2.08
CA ILE A 90 6.22 -9.21 -2.68
C ILE A 90 6.65 -9.11 -4.14
N TRP A 91 7.88 -9.45 -4.47
CA TRP A 91 8.39 -9.42 -5.83
C TRP A 91 7.62 -10.39 -6.74
N GLN A 92 7.55 -11.66 -6.36
CA GLN A 92 6.90 -12.68 -7.19
C GLN A 92 5.42 -12.39 -7.43
N TYR A 93 4.66 -12.10 -6.39
CA TYR A 93 3.22 -11.89 -6.51
C TYR A 93 2.89 -10.53 -7.11
N GLY A 94 3.71 -9.52 -6.86
CA GLY A 94 3.60 -8.25 -7.57
C GLY A 94 3.74 -8.43 -9.08
N TYR A 95 4.72 -9.21 -9.54
CA TYR A 95 4.89 -9.49 -10.96
C TYR A 95 3.83 -10.44 -11.53
N LYS A 96 3.25 -11.33 -10.74
CA LYS A 96 2.07 -12.10 -11.17
C LYS A 96 0.89 -11.18 -11.51
N VAL A 97 0.64 -10.17 -10.69
CA VAL A 97 -0.38 -9.15 -10.98
C VAL A 97 -0.04 -8.38 -12.25
N VAL A 98 1.19 -7.92 -12.36
CA VAL A 98 1.66 -7.14 -13.52
C VAL A 98 1.57 -7.94 -14.81
N ASP A 99 2.01 -9.18 -14.80
CA ASP A 99 1.95 -10.06 -15.98
C ASP A 99 0.52 -10.38 -16.41
N ASN A 100 -0.34 -10.76 -15.46
CA ASN A 100 -1.75 -11.02 -15.75
C ASN A 100 -2.44 -9.78 -16.31
N ALA A 101 -2.20 -8.61 -15.73
CA ALA A 101 -2.75 -7.36 -16.23
C ALA A 101 -2.24 -7.02 -17.63
N SER A 102 -0.95 -7.24 -17.91
CA SER A 102 -0.36 -7.02 -19.24
C SER A 102 -0.99 -7.93 -20.31
N ARG A 103 -1.29 -9.18 -19.96
CA ARG A 103 -1.99 -10.12 -20.85
C ARG A 103 -3.42 -9.67 -21.16
N ILE A 104 -4.14 -9.20 -20.16
CA ILE A 104 -5.50 -8.66 -20.34
C ILE A 104 -5.48 -7.41 -21.22
N ILE A 105 -4.55 -6.49 -20.99
CA ILE A 105 -4.42 -5.25 -21.77
C ILE A 105 -4.11 -5.57 -23.24
N LYS A 106 -3.16 -6.46 -23.49
CA LYS A 106 -2.80 -6.89 -24.86
C LYS A 106 -3.99 -7.53 -25.57
N ALA A 107 -4.62 -8.50 -24.94
CA ALA A 107 -5.78 -9.18 -25.50
C ALA A 107 -6.96 -8.19 -25.72
N GLY A 108 -7.17 -7.29 -24.79
CA GLY A 108 -8.21 -6.25 -24.92
C GLY A 108 -8.00 -5.35 -26.13
N LYS A 109 -6.75 -4.92 -26.39
CA LYS A 109 -6.41 -4.14 -27.58
C LYS A 109 -6.65 -4.92 -28.87
N GLU A 110 -6.34 -6.19 -28.89
CA GLU A 110 -6.58 -7.07 -30.05
C GLU A 110 -8.08 -7.29 -30.30
N LEU A 111 -8.88 -7.34 -29.26
CA LEU A 111 -10.33 -7.55 -29.34
C LEU A 111 -11.13 -6.29 -29.74
N GLU A 112 -10.55 -5.09 -29.64
CA GLU A 112 -11.28 -3.83 -29.89
C GLU A 112 -11.96 -3.81 -31.26
N ALA A 113 -11.27 -4.27 -32.30
CA ALA A 113 -11.78 -4.23 -33.68
C ALA A 113 -12.94 -5.23 -33.94
N THR A 114 -13.03 -6.29 -33.17
CA THR A 114 -14.00 -7.38 -33.39
C THR A 114 -15.08 -7.46 -32.33
N THR A 115 -14.97 -6.71 -31.24
CA THR A 115 -15.96 -6.70 -30.18
C THR A 115 -17.26 -6.03 -30.64
N PRO A 116 -18.42 -6.69 -30.48
CA PRO A 116 -19.71 -6.07 -30.76
C PRO A 116 -19.92 -4.80 -29.93
N ASP A 117 -20.66 -3.84 -30.47
CA ASP A 117 -20.92 -2.55 -29.81
C ASP A 117 -21.53 -2.71 -28.41
N ALA A 118 -22.41 -3.71 -28.22
CA ALA A 118 -23.01 -4.00 -26.93
C ALA A 118 -21.99 -4.40 -25.83
N ASP A 119 -20.82 -4.91 -26.21
CA ASP A 119 -19.81 -5.42 -25.29
C ASP A 119 -18.60 -4.48 -25.14
N LYS A 120 -18.54 -3.39 -25.91
CA LYS A 120 -17.40 -2.45 -25.89
C LYS A 120 -17.22 -1.76 -24.55
N ALA A 121 -18.31 -1.40 -23.88
CA ALA A 121 -18.24 -0.78 -22.56
C ALA A 121 -17.62 -1.74 -21.53
N ALA A 122 -18.02 -3.00 -21.53
CA ALA A 122 -17.44 -4.03 -20.65
C ALA A 122 -15.95 -4.26 -20.94
N LEU A 123 -15.58 -4.34 -22.23
CA LEU A 123 -14.19 -4.48 -22.65
C LEU A 123 -13.33 -3.36 -22.08
N LYS A 124 -13.76 -2.11 -22.25
CA LYS A 124 -13.03 -0.94 -21.79
C LYS A 124 -12.95 -0.89 -20.25
N GLN A 125 -14.00 -1.28 -19.55
CA GLN A 125 -13.99 -1.36 -18.09
C GLN A 125 -12.97 -2.40 -17.60
N TYR A 126 -12.92 -3.59 -18.19
CA TYR A 126 -11.95 -4.62 -17.81
C TYR A 126 -10.51 -4.17 -18.09
N MET A 127 -10.28 -3.50 -19.21
CA MET A 127 -8.98 -2.92 -19.52
C MET A 127 -8.60 -1.82 -18.51
N ALA A 128 -9.54 -0.98 -18.12
CA ALA A 128 -9.33 0.06 -17.11
C ALA A 128 -8.87 -0.55 -15.78
N GLU A 129 -9.54 -1.58 -15.32
CA GLU A 129 -9.18 -2.27 -14.09
C GLU A 129 -7.81 -2.96 -14.20
N ALA A 130 -7.49 -3.56 -15.34
CA ALA A 130 -6.18 -4.17 -15.58
C ALA A 130 -5.04 -3.13 -15.54
N TYR A 131 -5.21 -1.99 -16.20
CA TYR A 131 -4.25 -0.88 -16.10
C TYR A 131 -4.08 -0.41 -14.65
N GLY A 132 -5.18 -0.25 -13.92
CA GLY A 132 -5.14 0.17 -12.52
C GLY A 132 -4.42 -0.83 -11.61
N LEU A 133 -4.67 -2.11 -11.78
CA LEU A 133 -4.00 -3.18 -11.02
C LEU A 133 -2.50 -3.21 -11.31
N ARG A 134 -2.11 -3.07 -12.57
CA ARG A 134 -0.70 -3.01 -12.95
C ARG A 134 -0.01 -1.79 -12.36
N GLY A 135 -0.63 -0.62 -12.45
CA GLY A 135 -0.11 0.60 -11.85
C GLY A 135 0.07 0.49 -10.33
N TYR A 136 -0.91 -0.08 -9.64
CA TYR A 136 -0.84 -0.28 -8.18
C TYR A 136 0.26 -1.26 -7.79
N ALA A 137 0.36 -2.40 -8.46
CA ALA A 137 1.41 -3.39 -8.19
C ALA A 137 2.80 -2.82 -8.44
N MET A 138 2.98 -2.10 -9.53
CA MET A 138 4.25 -1.44 -9.86
C MET A 138 4.60 -0.35 -8.84
N LEU A 139 3.63 0.45 -8.39
CA LEU A 139 3.84 1.45 -7.35
C LEU A 139 4.33 0.79 -6.05
N SER A 140 3.66 -0.27 -5.62
CA SER A 140 4.04 -1.00 -4.41
C SER A 140 5.46 -1.57 -4.49
N MET A 141 5.80 -2.23 -5.59
CA MET A 141 7.13 -2.82 -5.77
C MET A 141 8.23 -1.77 -5.92
N THR A 142 7.95 -0.69 -6.65
CA THR A 142 8.94 0.40 -6.84
C THR A 142 9.29 1.04 -5.50
N ASN A 143 8.31 1.23 -4.63
CA ASN A 143 8.54 1.81 -3.31
C ASN A 143 9.24 0.85 -2.34
N VAL A 144 9.07 -0.46 -2.49
CA VAL A 144 9.79 -1.45 -1.66
C VAL A 144 11.25 -1.60 -2.12
N PHE A 145 11.48 -1.82 -3.41
CA PHE A 145 12.79 -2.19 -3.95
C PHE A 145 13.60 -1.02 -4.51
N GLY A 146 13.00 0.15 -4.62
CA GLY A 146 13.66 1.39 -5.03
C GLY A 146 13.74 2.41 -3.89
N LYS A 147 14.66 3.36 -4.03
CA LYS A 147 14.74 4.50 -3.12
C LYS A 147 13.50 5.39 -3.25
N GLN A 148 13.20 6.13 -2.20
CA GLN A 148 12.18 7.18 -2.25
C GLN A 148 12.51 8.16 -3.38
N ILE A 149 11.58 8.38 -4.30
CA ILE A 149 11.83 9.17 -5.51
C ILE A 149 12.18 10.63 -5.19
N LYS A 150 11.46 11.24 -4.27
CA LYS A 150 11.69 12.61 -3.80
C LYS A 150 11.78 12.63 -2.28
N VAL A 151 12.74 13.37 -1.75
CA VAL A 151 12.97 13.47 -0.31
C VAL A 151 12.97 14.94 0.08
N ASN A 152 11.91 15.38 0.73
CA ASN A 152 11.75 16.69 1.40
C ASN A 152 12.20 17.90 0.55
N GLY A 153 11.92 17.87 -0.74
CA GLY A 153 12.30 18.93 -1.68
C GLY A 153 13.79 19.10 -1.93
N THR A 154 14.64 18.23 -1.35
CA THR A 154 16.10 18.38 -1.39
C THR A 154 16.81 17.32 -2.22
N THR A 155 16.24 16.12 -2.31
CA THR A 155 16.85 14.99 -3.00
C THR A 155 15.91 14.44 -4.05
N ASP A 156 16.45 14.17 -5.24
CA ASP A 156 15.79 13.53 -6.35
C ASP A 156 16.52 12.22 -6.67
N ASN A 157 15.85 11.09 -6.42
CA ASN A 157 16.36 9.76 -6.69
C ASN A 157 15.80 9.15 -7.98
N SER A 158 15.31 9.97 -8.91
CA SER A 158 14.73 9.50 -10.17
C SER A 158 15.69 8.63 -10.99
N ASP A 159 16.99 8.89 -10.91
CA ASP A 159 18.03 8.14 -11.62
C ASP A 159 18.50 6.88 -10.87
N ALA A 160 18.06 6.67 -9.63
CA ALA A 160 18.39 5.46 -8.88
C ALA A 160 17.72 4.23 -9.51
N ILE A 161 18.31 3.07 -9.27
CA ILE A 161 17.76 1.80 -9.79
C ILE A 161 16.39 1.49 -9.17
N GLY A 162 15.42 1.19 -10.02
CA GLY A 162 14.06 0.80 -9.65
C GLY A 162 13.82 -0.69 -9.86
N VAL A 163 12.65 -1.02 -10.41
CA VAL A 163 12.26 -2.39 -10.70
C VAL A 163 12.15 -2.64 -12.21
N VAL A 164 11.74 -3.81 -12.62
CA VAL A 164 11.54 -4.15 -14.04
C VAL A 164 10.19 -3.62 -14.51
N ILE A 165 10.18 -2.81 -15.56
CA ILE A 165 8.95 -2.37 -16.22
C ILE A 165 8.49 -3.49 -17.16
N VAL A 166 7.23 -3.91 -17.00
CA VAL A 166 6.60 -4.93 -17.83
C VAL A 166 5.39 -4.30 -18.51
N ASP A 167 5.55 -3.91 -19.76
CA ASP A 167 4.51 -3.33 -20.61
C ASP A 167 3.92 -4.34 -21.61
N GLU A 168 4.58 -5.48 -21.79
CA GLU A 168 4.13 -6.63 -22.57
C GLU A 168 4.12 -7.88 -21.68
N PRO A 169 3.35 -8.93 -22.01
CA PRO A 169 3.39 -10.18 -21.26
C PRO A 169 4.81 -10.74 -21.13
N VAL A 170 5.10 -11.22 -19.92
CA VAL A 170 6.42 -11.79 -19.61
C VAL A 170 6.64 -13.05 -20.43
N LYS A 171 7.83 -13.15 -21.04
CA LYS A 171 8.30 -14.35 -21.70
C LYS A 171 9.34 -15.03 -20.82
N ALA A 172 9.15 -16.32 -20.58
CA ALA A 172 10.08 -17.11 -19.79
C ALA A 172 11.48 -17.12 -20.42
N PHE A 173 12.51 -17.12 -19.56
CA PHE A 173 13.92 -17.26 -19.94
C PHE A 173 14.50 -16.14 -20.83
N GLU A 174 13.82 -14.99 -20.91
CA GLU A 174 14.38 -13.80 -21.54
C GLU A 174 15.08 -12.92 -20.52
N ASP A 175 16.19 -12.32 -20.93
CA ASP A 175 16.88 -11.34 -20.09
C ASP A 175 16.02 -10.10 -19.90
N VAL A 176 15.97 -9.63 -18.65
CA VAL A 176 15.27 -8.42 -18.25
C VAL A 176 16.22 -7.51 -17.49
N SER A 177 15.92 -6.22 -17.51
CA SER A 177 16.70 -5.20 -16.80
C SER A 177 15.83 -4.37 -15.90
N ARG A 178 16.37 -3.97 -14.77
CA ARG A 178 15.73 -2.97 -13.91
C ARG A 178 15.83 -1.60 -14.57
N SER A 179 14.74 -0.85 -14.49
CA SER A 179 14.68 0.54 -14.95
C SER A 179 14.99 1.49 -13.79
N THR A 180 15.12 2.80 -14.08
CA THR A 180 15.26 3.79 -13.01
C THR A 180 13.95 3.98 -12.24
N VAL A 181 14.04 4.47 -11.02
CA VAL A 181 12.85 4.84 -10.22
C VAL A 181 11.97 5.84 -10.97
N GLY A 182 12.56 6.83 -11.62
CA GLY A 182 11.83 7.81 -12.42
C GLY A 182 11.09 7.18 -13.60
N GLN A 183 11.72 6.25 -14.32
CA GLN A 183 11.06 5.50 -15.40
C GLN A 183 9.91 4.63 -14.86
N CYS A 184 10.08 4.01 -13.70
CA CYS A 184 9.01 3.24 -13.06
C CYS A 184 7.82 4.13 -12.70
N TYR A 185 8.06 5.30 -12.11
CA TYR A 185 6.98 6.25 -11.78
C TYR A 185 6.27 6.77 -13.04
N LYS A 186 7.00 7.01 -14.14
CA LYS A 186 6.37 7.35 -15.41
C LYS A 186 5.43 6.25 -15.91
N ALA A 187 5.89 5.00 -15.88
CA ALA A 187 5.07 3.85 -16.27
C ALA A 187 3.82 3.70 -15.37
N ILE A 188 3.95 3.95 -14.07
CA ILE A 188 2.84 3.93 -13.12
C ILE A 188 1.81 5.01 -13.46
N LEU A 189 2.25 6.25 -13.69
CA LEU A 189 1.37 7.35 -14.08
C LEU A 189 0.68 7.07 -15.42
N ASP A 190 1.39 6.52 -16.40
CA ASP A 190 0.82 6.14 -17.70
C ASP A 190 -0.27 5.07 -17.51
N ASP A 191 -0.06 4.07 -16.66
CA ASP A 191 -1.06 3.04 -16.37
C ASP A 191 -2.32 3.63 -15.73
N PHE A 192 -2.19 4.50 -14.75
CA PHE A 192 -3.35 5.13 -14.12
C PHE A 192 -4.08 6.07 -15.09
N SER A 193 -3.34 6.80 -15.93
CA SER A 193 -3.92 7.64 -16.97
C SER A 193 -4.69 6.81 -18.00
N ASN A 194 -4.13 5.71 -18.46
CA ASN A 194 -4.79 4.78 -19.36
C ASN A 194 -6.03 4.14 -18.72
N ALA A 195 -5.98 3.84 -17.42
CA ALA A 195 -7.15 3.35 -16.69
C ALA A 195 -8.30 4.37 -16.73
N LEU A 196 -8.02 5.64 -16.42
CA LEU A 196 -9.04 6.70 -16.47
C LEU A 196 -9.59 6.89 -17.88
N ASN A 197 -8.75 6.84 -18.91
CA ASN A 197 -9.20 6.94 -20.31
C ASN A 197 -10.13 5.77 -20.67
N CYS A 198 -9.80 4.55 -20.27
CA CYS A 198 -10.65 3.39 -20.50
C CYS A 198 -12.01 3.50 -19.78
N TYR A 199 -12.04 3.97 -18.54
CA TYR A 199 -13.30 4.26 -17.84
C TYR A 199 -14.14 5.31 -18.58
N LYS A 200 -13.51 6.36 -19.09
CA LYS A 200 -14.20 7.40 -19.87
C LYS A 200 -14.81 6.81 -21.13
N GLU A 201 -14.10 5.96 -21.86
CA GLU A 201 -14.61 5.28 -23.04
C GLU A 201 -15.71 4.27 -22.71
N SER A 202 -15.62 3.59 -21.56
CA SER A 202 -16.64 2.66 -21.08
C SER A 202 -17.91 3.36 -20.62
N LYS A 203 -17.82 4.66 -20.31
CA LYS A 203 -18.90 5.46 -19.72
C LYS A 203 -19.38 4.90 -18.37
N THR A 204 -18.48 4.24 -17.64
CA THR A 204 -18.73 3.74 -16.29
C THR A 204 -17.69 4.31 -15.33
N GLU A 205 -18.01 4.35 -14.05
CA GLU A 205 -17.09 4.78 -13.00
C GLU A 205 -16.63 3.61 -12.11
N GLY A 206 -17.08 2.39 -12.39
CA GLY A 206 -16.77 1.17 -11.65
C GLY A 206 -17.98 0.25 -11.51
N ARG A 207 -17.86 -0.71 -10.60
CA ARG A 207 -18.87 -1.78 -10.41
C ARG A 207 -19.86 -1.49 -9.27
N GLY A 208 -19.85 -0.29 -8.72
CA GLY A 208 -20.75 0.08 -7.60
C GLY A 208 -20.39 -0.53 -6.25
N THR A 209 -19.20 -1.09 -6.11
CA THR A 209 -18.66 -1.64 -4.85
C THR A 209 -17.20 -1.26 -4.68
N ASN A 210 -16.75 -1.10 -3.44
CA ASN A 210 -15.36 -0.77 -3.14
C ASN A 210 -14.39 -1.98 -3.17
N GLN A 211 -14.86 -3.16 -3.55
CA GLN A 211 -14.03 -4.37 -3.70
C GLN A 211 -13.27 -4.43 -5.03
N TYR A 212 -13.62 -3.58 -5.97
CA TYR A 212 -12.98 -3.48 -7.27
C TYR A 212 -12.50 -2.05 -7.48
N LEU A 213 -11.51 -1.90 -8.35
CA LEU A 213 -11.07 -0.58 -8.76
C LEU A 213 -12.20 0.20 -9.43
N SER A 214 -12.15 1.50 -9.28
CA SER A 214 -13.10 2.47 -9.81
C SER A 214 -12.35 3.72 -10.24
N VAL A 215 -13.01 4.65 -10.90
CA VAL A 215 -12.45 5.97 -11.19
C VAL A 215 -11.91 6.62 -9.90
N ALA A 216 -12.69 6.62 -8.83
CA ALA A 216 -12.27 7.21 -7.57
C ALA A 216 -11.06 6.50 -6.95
N ALA A 217 -10.99 5.16 -7.02
CA ALA A 217 -9.83 4.41 -6.52
C ALA A 217 -8.56 4.73 -7.31
N ILE A 218 -8.66 4.83 -8.64
CA ILE A 218 -7.52 5.23 -9.49
C ILE A 218 -7.08 6.65 -9.17
N GLU A 219 -8.02 7.58 -9.00
CA GLU A 219 -7.71 8.96 -8.62
C GLU A 219 -7.03 9.03 -7.25
N GLY A 220 -7.46 8.21 -6.30
CA GLY A 220 -6.79 8.09 -4.99
C GLY A 220 -5.37 7.57 -5.09
N LEU A 221 -5.12 6.60 -5.94
CA LEU A 221 -3.77 6.07 -6.21
C LEU A 221 -2.90 7.09 -6.96
N LEU A 222 -3.48 7.86 -7.88
CA LEU A 222 -2.81 9.00 -8.52
C LEU A 222 -2.44 10.07 -7.49
N ALA A 223 -3.34 10.40 -6.59
CA ALA A 223 -3.06 11.38 -5.53
C ALA A 223 -1.85 10.95 -4.68
N ARG A 224 -1.81 9.68 -4.27
CA ARG A 224 -0.67 9.11 -3.54
C ARG A 224 0.61 9.16 -4.35
N THR A 225 0.55 8.79 -5.63
CA THR A 225 1.71 8.79 -6.53
C THR A 225 2.26 10.20 -6.71
N TYR A 226 1.41 11.18 -6.94
CA TYR A 226 1.82 12.58 -7.06
C TYR A 226 2.32 13.17 -5.75
N LEU A 227 1.77 12.76 -4.61
CA LEU A 227 2.30 13.13 -3.30
C LEU A 227 3.77 12.68 -3.15
N TYR A 228 4.07 11.45 -3.54
CA TYR A 228 5.42 10.89 -3.49
C TYR A 228 6.36 11.57 -4.48
N LEU A 229 5.83 12.05 -5.61
CA LEU A 229 6.56 12.87 -6.58
C LEU A 229 6.75 14.33 -6.13
N GLU A 230 6.15 14.72 -5.03
CA GLU A 230 6.07 16.10 -4.55
C GLU A 230 5.43 17.06 -5.60
N ASP A 231 4.59 16.52 -6.45
CA ASP A 231 3.68 17.27 -7.32
C ASP A 231 2.39 17.58 -6.56
N PHE A 232 2.46 18.58 -5.70
CA PHE A 232 1.37 18.88 -4.78
C PHE A 232 0.11 19.37 -5.47
N SER A 233 0.23 20.05 -6.61
CA SER A 233 -0.91 20.51 -7.40
C SER A 233 -1.75 19.33 -7.90
N ASN A 234 -1.12 18.33 -8.51
CA ASN A 234 -1.80 17.13 -8.97
C ASN A 234 -2.24 16.23 -7.82
N ALA A 235 -1.44 16.12 -6.76
CA ALA A 235 -1.83 15.34 -5.57
C ALA A 235 -3.13 15.86 -4.96
N GLU A 236 -3.26 17.17 -4.77
CA GLU A 236 -4.48 17.81 -4.27
C GLU A 236 -5.67 17.60 -5.21
N LYS A 237 -5.46 17.82 -6.49
CA LYS A 237 -6.50 17.66 -7.52
C LYS A 237 -7.09 16.26 -7.50
N TYR A 238 -6.25 15.23 -7.57
CA TYR A 238 -6.73 13.85 -7.62
C TYR A 238 -7.29 13.35 -6.29
N ALA A 239 -6.77 13.80 -5.16
CA ALA A 239 -7.37 13.49 -3.87
C ALA A 239 -8.79 14.09 -3.75
N SER A 240 -8.97 15.33 -4.17
CA SER A 240 -10.29 15.97 -4.20
C SER A 240 -11.25 15.26 -5.15
N ASN A 241 -10.77 14.87 -6.33
CA ASN A 241 -11.56 14.10 -7.30
C ASN A 241 -11.99 12.75 -6.73
N ALA A 242 -11.08 12.04 -6.05
CA ALA A 242 -11.37 10.75 -5.44
C ALA A 242 -12.49 10.85 -4.40
N LEU A 243 -12.46 11.88 -3.55
CA LEU A 243 -13.53 12.15 -2.59
C LEU A 243 -14.86 12.46 -3.29
N GLN A 244 -14.82 13.31 -4.30
CA GLN A 244 -16.02 13.73 -5.04
C GLN A 244 -16.66 12.54 -5.79
N HIS A 245 -15.88 11.79 -6.57
CA HIS A 245 -16.40 10.70 -7.39
C HIS A 245 -16.80 9.48 -6.56
N SER A 246 -16.16 9.23 -5.42
CA SER A 246 -16.57 8.16 -4.51
C SER A 246 -17.77 8.53 -3.66
N GLY A 247 -17.98 9.82 -3.39
CA GLY A 247 -18.94 10.29 -2.39
C GLY A 247 -18.55 9.92 -0.96
N LYS A 248 -17.33 9.44 -0.73
CA LYS A 248 -16.85 9.05 0.60
C LYS A 248 -16.36 10.26 1.37
N LYS A 249 -16.57 10.22 2.69
CA LYS A 249 -16.20 11.28 3.63
C LYS A 249 -15.69 10.65 4.93
N VAL A 250 -14.90 11.40 5.68
CA VAL A 250 -14.61 11.07 7.08
C VAL A 250 -15.86 11.39 7.90
N VAL A 251 -16.43 10.40 8.56
CA VAL A 251 -17.72 10.51 9.27
C VAL A 251 -17.68 9.96 10.70
N ALA A 252 -16.72 9.11 11.03
CA ALA A 252 -16.66 8.42 12.30
C ALA A 252 -15.83 9.22 13.32
N TYR A 253 -16.52 9.90 14.23
CA TYR A 253 -15.90 10.76 15.25
C TYR A 253 -16.17 10.30 16.67
N THR A 254 -16.99 9.27 16.87
CA THR A 254 -17.24 8.66 18.17
C THR A 254 -16.62 7.27 18.24
N ILE A 255 -16.43 6.73 19.43
CA ILE A 255 -15.92 5.36 19.61
C ILE A 255 -16.80 4.35 18.87
N ASP A 256 -18.12 4.45 19.04
CA ASP A 256 -19.04 3.49 18.42
C ASP A 256 -18.99 3.58 16.88
N ASP A 257 -19.02 4.78 16.33
CA ASP A 257 -18.97 4.98 14.88
C ASP A 257 -17.62 4.51 14.30
N TYR A 258 -16.52 4.79 14.99
CA TYR A 258 -15.19 4.38 14.54
C TYR A 258 -15.04 2.84 14.56
N LYS A 259 -15.45 2.19 15.64
CA LYS A 259 -15.45 0.73 15.73
C LYS A 259 -16.36 0.10 14.68
N LYS A 260 -17.49 0.73 14.36
CA LYS A 260 -18.40 0.27 13.32
C LYS A 260 -17.74 0.19 11.95
N LEU A 261 -16.83 1.10 11.60
CA LEU A 261 -16.07 1.04 10.34
C LEU A 261 -15.37 -0.31 10.15
N TYR A 262 -14.91 -0.92 11.24
CA TYR A 262 -14.08 -2.12 11.22
C TYR A 262 -14.84 -3.39 11.68
N THR A 263 -16.16 -3.35 11.69
CA THR A 263 -17.01 -4.52 11.98
C THR A 263 -16.92 -5.56 10.85
N SER A 264 -16.91 -5.08 9.60
CA SER A 264 -16.65 -5.88 8.40
C SER A 264 -16.16 -4.96 7.28
N GLY A 265 -15.69 -5.52 6.17
CA GLY A 265 -15.30 -4.72 5.02
C GLY A 265 -16.45 -3.84 4.48
N ASP A 266 -17.67 -4.37 4.47
CA ASP A 266 -18.86 -3.66 3.99
C ASP A 266 -19.32 -2.53 4.93
N SER A 267 -18.96 -2.59 6.20
CA SER A 267 -19.35 -1.56 7.17
C SER A 267 -18.50 -0.29 7.10
N ASN A 268 -17.37 -0.30 6.40
CA ASN A 268 -16.49 0.87 6.32
C ASN A 268 -16.96 1.86 5.27
N SER A 269 -17.79 2.82 5.71
CA SER A 269 -18.35 3.88 4.86
C SER A 269 -17.33 4.93 4.40
N GLU A 270 -16.10 4.89 4.93
CA GLU A 270 -15.02 5.80 4.54
C GLU A 270 -14.08 5.19 3.49
N SER A 271 -14.23 3.90 3.16
CA SER A 271 -13.33 3.20 2.25
C SER A 271 -13.71 3.40 0.79
N ILE A 272 -12.72 3.78 -0.03
CA ILE A 272 -12.85 3.95 -1.48
C ILE A 272 -12.48 2.64 -2.20
N PHE A 273 -11.43 1.95 -1.75
CA PHE A 273 -11.01 0.66 -2.28
C PHE A 273 -10.44 -0.22 -1.17
N ARG A 274 -10.94 -1.45 -1.11
CA ARG A 274 -10.49 -2.51 -0.20
C ARG A 274 -10.41 -3.85 -0.91
N LEU A 275 -9.73 -4.80 -0.29
CA LEU A 275 -9.69 -6.18 -0.82
C LEU A 275 -10.98 -6.93 -0.48
N ALA A 276 -11.33 -7.91 -1.32
CA ALA A 276 -12.49 -8.78 -1.11
C ALA A 276 -12.16 -9.93 -0.14
N ILE A 277 -11.74 -9.57 1.08
CA ILE A 277 -11.43 -10.53 2.15
C ILE A 277 -12.56 -10.49 3.19
N ASP A 278 -13.08 -11.65 3.52
CA ASP A 278 -14.16 -11.83 4.49
C ASP A 278 -14.12 -13.24 5.12
N VAL A 279 -15.19 -13.63 5.80
CA VAL A 279 -15.31 -14.95 6.44
C VAL A 279 -15.18 -16.12 5.46
N ASN A 280 -15.63 -15.93 4.21
CA ASN A 280 -15.64 -16.97 3.18
C ASN A 280 -14.40 -16.96 2.29
N ASN A 281 -13.65 -15.86 2.29
CA ASN A 281 -12.49 -15.64 1.42
C ASN A 281 -11.38 -14.95 2.22
N ASN A 282 -10.51 -15.75 2.82
CA ASN A 282 -9.43 -15.25 3.67
C ASN A 282 -8.24 -16.20 3.67
N TRP A 283 -7.14 -15.73 4.23
CA TRP A 283 -5.87 -16.45 4.26
C TRP A 283 -5.60 -17.18 5.58
N SER A 284 -6.61 -17.28 6.46
CA SER A 284 -6.51 -17.99 7.73
C SER A 284 -5.27 -17.53 8.55
N ALA A 285 -4.38 -18.44 8.90
CA ALA A 285 -3.17 -18.14 9.68
C ALA A 285 -2.25 -17.09 9.00
N ASN A 286 -2.31 -16.96 7.68
CA ASN A 286 -1.50 -16.01 6.91
C ASN A 286 -2.22 -14.67 6.67
N ALA A 287 -3.43 -14.50 7.19
CA ALA A 287 -4.15 -13.24 7.07
C ALA A 287 -3.42 -12.09 7.80
N CYS A 288 -3.50 -10.90 7.25
CA CYS A 288 -2.84 -9.71 7.80
C CYS A 288 -3.22 -9.44 9.26
N GLY A 289 -4.50 -9.67 9.64
CA GLY A 289 -4.96 -9.47 11.01
C GLY A 289 -4.21 -10.29 12.05
N ASN A 290 -3.70 -11.46 11.68
CA ASN A 290 -2.94 -12.32 12.61
C ASN A 290 -1.56 -11.77 12.97
N VAL A 291 -0.99 -10.88 12.17
CA VAL A 291 0.24 -10.16 12.54
C VAL A 291 0.01 -9.40 13.85
N TRP A 292 -1.16 -8.81 14.00
CA TRP A 292 -1.54 -7.92 15.09
C TRP A 292 -2.28 -8.63 16.24
N THR A 293 -2.52 -9.90 16.11
CA THR A 293 -3.09 -10.74 17.18
C THR A 293 -2.15 -11.87 17.56
N THR A 294 -2.10 -12.91 16.76
CA THR A 294 -1.36 -14.16 17.07
C THR A 294 0.15 -13.95 17.04
N TYR A 295 0.64 -13.11 16.12
CA TYR A 295 2.09 -13.01 15.85
C TYR A 295 2.78 -11.84 16.54
N GLY A 296 2.11 -11.21 17.47
CA GLY A 296 2.74 -10.31 18.45
C GLY A 296 2.96 -8.88 18.00
N GLY A 297 2.35 -8.44 16.91
CA GLY A 297 2.37 -7.03 16.49
C GLY A 297 1.56 -6.15 17.44
N LEU A 298 2.14 -5.01 17.80
CA LEU A 298 1.56 -4.02 18.71
C LEU A 298 1.92 -2.61 18.23
N PRO A 299 1.13 -1.59 18.57
CA PRO A 299 1.64 -0.22 18.49
C PRO A 299 2.82 -0.05 19.45
N SER A 300 3.89 0.59 18.98
CA SER A 300 5.00 0.97 19.85
C SER A 300 4.55 2.00 20.89
N GLN A 301 5.34 2.19 21.94
CA GLN A 301 5.06 3.21 22.93
C GLN A 301 5.00 4.61 22.29
N ARG A 302 5.80 4.90 21.28
CA ARG A 302 5.72 6.16 20.51
C ARG A 302 4.35 6.31 19.86
N MET A 303 3.83 5.27 19.21
CA MET A 303 2.49 5.28 18.63
C MET A 303 1.41 5.51 19.70
N ARG A 304 1.50 4.78 20.81
CA ARG A 304 0.55 4.93 21.93
C ARG A 304 0.55 6.34 22.50
N SER A 305 1.72 6.97 22.59
CA SER A 305 1.84 8.34 23.11
C SER A 305 1.20 9.40 22.22
N LEU A 306 0.96 9.11 20.95
CA LEU A 306 0.26 9.99 20.02
C LEU A 306 -1.26 9.94 20.17
N ILE A 307 -1.81 8.91 20.82
CA ILE A 307 -3.25 8.69 20.95
C ILE A 307 -3.71 9.25 22.31
N ALA A 308 -4.42 10.37 22.28
CA ALA A 308 -5.02 10.95 23.47
C ALA A 308 -6.21 10.10 23.97
N ASP A 309 -6.52 10.18 25.26
CA ASP A 309 -7.68 9.47 25.86
C ASP A 309 -9.01 9.84 25.19
N THR A 310 -9.08 11.02 24.60
CA THR A 310 -10.25 11.56 23.90
C THR A 310 -10.30 11.21 22.41
N ASP A 311 -9.31 10.46 21.92
CA ASP A 311 -9.22 10.04 20.53
C ASP A 311 -9.97 8.70 20.33
N CYS A 312 -10.99 8.67 19.48
CA CYS A 312 -11.80 7.47 19.27
C CYS A 312 -11.00 6.30 18.69
N ARG A 313 -9.88 6.56 18.02
CA ARG A 313 -8.99 5.53 17.47
C ARG A 313 -8.33 4.68 18.56
N GLY A 314 -8.14 5.25 19.75
CA GLY A 314 -7.62 4.50 20.89
C GLY A 314 -8.47 3.29 21.26
N SER A 315 -9.76 3.31 20.95
CA SER A 315 -10.67 2.19 21.20
C SER A 315 -10.27 0.89 20.47
N LEU A 316 -9.54 1.00 19.37
CA LEU A 316 -9.03 -0.15 18.59
C LEU A 316 -7.54 -0.38 18.81
N TYR A 317 -6.74 0.68 18.94
CA TYR A 317 -5.28 0.55 19.01
C TYR A 317 -4.74 0.20 20.40
N LEU A 318 -5.46 0.58 21.47
CA LEU A 318 -4.94 0.48 22.82
C LEU A 318 -5.41 -0.74 23.63
N PRO A 319 -6.58 -1.35 23.38
CA PRO A 319 -7.00 -2.51 24.19
C PRO A 319 -6.02 -3.67 24.02
N THR A 320 -5.45 -4.09 25.16
CA THR A 320 -4.50 -5.21 25.22
C THR A 320 -4.94 -6.25 26.23
N ILE A 321 -4.50 -7.49 26.02
CA ILE A 321 -4.69 -8.60 26.93
C ILE A 321 -3.35 -9.31 27.17
N LYS A 322 -3.22 -9.97 28.29
CA LYS A 322 -2.12 -10.91 28.54
C LYS A 322 -2.49 -12.27 27.98
N LYS A 323 -1.57 -12.86 27.22
CA LYS A 323 -1.68 -14.22 26.72
C LYS A 323 -0.36 -14.94 27.00
N GLY A 324 -0.37 -15.75 28.07
CA GLY A 324 0.88 -16.26 28.62
C GLY A 324 1.76 -15.13 29.19
N SER A 325 3.01 -15.08 28.78
CA SER A 325 3.97 -14.04 29.20
C SER A 325 3.93 -12.78 28.31
N TYR A 326 3.15 -12.79 27.23
CA TYR A 326 3.15 -11.71 26.24
C TYR A 326 1.89 -10.86 26.30
N THR A 327 2.06 -9.56 26.03
CA THR A 327 0.94 -8.65 25.76
C THR A 327 0.57 -8.73 24.29
N GLN A 328 -0.73 -8.72 23.99
CA GLN A 328 -1.25 -8.72 22.62
C GLN A 328 -2.34 -7.66 22.48
N LEU A 329 -2.53 -7.13 21.27
CA LEU A 329 -3.74 -6.41 20.95
C LEU A 329 -4.95 -7.35 21.12
N GLN A 330 -5.96 -6.87 21.81
CA GLN A 330 -7.11 -7.71 22.15
C GLN A 330 -7.85 -8.22 20.90
N HIS A 331 -8.01 -7.33 19.89
CA HIS A 331 -8.77 -7.63 18.69
C HIS A 331 -8.06 -7.20 17.39
N GLY A 332 -6.74 -6.98 17.44
CA GLY A 332 -5.95 -6.68 16.24
C GLY A 332 -6.07 -5.26 15.69
N GLY A 333 -6.56 -4.29 16.45
CA GLY A 333 -6.69 -2.90 15.99
C GLY A 333 -7.72 -2.77 14.87
N LYS A 334 -7.32 -2.26 13.71
CA LYS A 334 -8.20 -2.14 12.52
C LYS A 334 -8.67 -3.48 11.96
N PHE A 335 -8.05 -4.58 12.36
CA PHE A 335 -8.50 -5.93 12.03
C PHE A 335 -9.49 -6.50 13.06
N TRP A 336 -10.20 -5.63 13.75
CA TRP A 336 -11.12 -5.94 14.84
C TRP A 336 -12.26 -6.88 14.43
N PHE A 337 -12.80 -6.75 13.24
CA PHE A 337 -13.90 -7.55 12.70
C PHE A 337 -15.07 -7.74 13.68
N GLY A 338 -15.51 -6.63 14.28
CA GLY A 338 -16.61 -6.65 15.27
C GLY A 338 -16.27 -7.37 16.58
N GLY A 339 -15.01 -7.57 16.89
CA GLY A 339 -14.54 -8.36 18.02
C GLY A 339 -14.39 -9.85 17.71
N GLY A 340 -14.56 -10.23 16.45
CA GLY A 340 -14.43 -11.61 15.97
C GLY A 340 -13.01 -11.97 15.53
N ASN A 341 -12.94 -12.95 14.61
CA ASN A 341 -11.64 -13.44 14.11
C ASN A 341 -11.00 -12.44 13.16
N ALA A 342 -9.83 -11.92 13.56
CA ALA A 342 -9.06 -10.95 12.78
C ALA A 342 -8.64 -11.47 11.40
N SER A 343 -8.61 -12.78 11.18
CA SER A 343 -8.31 -13.37 9.86
C SER A 343 -9.36 -13.00 8.80
N TYR A 344 -10.56 -12.66 9.21
CA TYR A 344 -11.67 -12.32 8.29
C TYR A 344 -11.73 -10.84 7.94
N ALA A 345 -10.91 -10.01 8.61
CA ALA A 345 -10.83 -8.59 8.31
C ALA A 345 -10.09 -8.34 7.00
N THR A 346 -10.57 -7.35 6.25
CA THR A 346 -9.95 -6.95 4.99
C THR A 346 -8.82 -5.95 5.19
N ASN A 347 -8.00 -5.81 4.16
CA ASN A 347 -7.05 -4.71 4.03
C ASN A 347 -7.68 -3.57 3.24
N TYR A 348 -7.54 -2.36 3.75
CA TYR A 348 -7.99 -1.14 3.08
C TYR A 348 -6.82 -0.55 2.28
N VAL A 349 -7.09 -0.19 1.03
CA VAL A 349 -6.07 0.30 0.11
C VAL A 349 -6.16 1.81 -0.09
N VAL A 350 -7.37 2.33 -0.33
CA VAL A 350 -7.63 3.78 -0.49
C VAL A 350 -8.84 4.15 0.36
N ASN A 351 -8.65 5.12 1.25
CA ASN A 351 -9.70 5.60 2.15
C ASN A 351 -9.81 7.13 2.12
N ALA A 352 -10.99 7.65 2.48
CA ALA A 352 -11.24 9.08 2.54
C ALA A 352 -10.29 9.84 3.47
N PRO A 353 -9.92 9.35 4.66
CA PRO A 353 -8.95 10.07 5.51
C PRO A 353 -7.59 10.28 4.86
N GLU A 354 -7.08 9.31 4.13
CA GLU A 354 -5.82 9.48 3.39
C GLU A 354 -5.94 10.63 2.39
N MET A 355 -7.05 10.71 1.67
CA MET A 355 -7.30 11.78 0.69
C MET A 355 -7.31 13.17 1.35
N GLU A 356 -7.98 13.30 2.48
CA GLU A 356 -7.98 14.56 3.24
C GLU A 356 -6.57 14.95 3.72
N LEU A 357 -5.79 13.97 4.16
CA LEU A 357 -4.40 14.20 4.60
C LEU A 357 -3.49 14.57 3.42
N ILE A 358 -3.72 14.00 2.23
CA ILE A 358 -3.01 14.41 1.01
C ILE A 358 -3.36 15.84 0.62
N ILE A 359 -4.63 16.22 0.69
CA ILE A 359 -5.08 17.61 0.44
C ILE A 359 -4.39 18.56 1.40
N ALA A 360 -4.40 18.25 2.70
CA ALA A 360 -3.79 19.07 3.73
C ALA A 360 -2.29 19.28 3.48
N GLU A 361 -1.56 18.20 3.25
CA GLU A 361 -0.12 18.28 3.00
C GLU A 361 0.20 19.01 1.71
N SER A 362 -0.58 18.77 0.65
CA SER A 362 -0.39 19.42 -0.65
C SER A 362 -0.58 20.93 -0.56
N LYS A 363 -1.62 21.39 0.13
CA LYS A 363 -1.85 22.81 0.37
C LYS A 363 -0.76 23.45 1.22
N LEU A 364 -0.26 22.71 2.21
CA LEU A 364 0.78 23.19 3.12
C LEU A 364 2.14 23.33 2.44
N ARG A 365 2.49 22.37 1.57
CA ARG A 365 3.80 22.29 0.92
C ARG A 365 3.84 22.82 -0.50
N ALA A 366 2.74 23.34 -1.01
CA ALA A 366 2.68 23.99 -2.32
C ALA A 366 3.68 25.15 -2.41
N ALA A 367 4.06 25.52 -3.63
CA ALA A 367 4.93 26.68 -3.87
C ALA A 367 4.38 27.97 -3.24
N GLN A 368 3.06 28.11 -3.22
CA GLN A 368 2.35 29.16 -2.49
C GLN A 368 1.45 28.48 -1.45
N PRO A 369 1.93 28.30 -0.20
CA PRO A 369 1.18 27.59 0.82
C PRO A 369 -0.17 28.21 1.15
N ASP A 370 -1.19 27.37 1.25
CA ASP A 370 -2.51 27.73 1.77
C ASP A 370 -2.66 27.14 3.17
N LEU A 371 -2.21 27.88 4.18
CA LEU A 371 -2.21 27.40 5.56
C LEU A 371 -3.63 27.15 6.08
N ASN A 372 -4.57 28.04 5.79
CA ASN A 372 -5.94 27.88 6.25
C ASN A 372 -6.64 26.68 5.61
N GLY A 373 -6.50 26.53 4.29
CA GLY A 373 -7.06 25.38 3.58
C GLY A 373 -6.43 24.05 4.04
N ALA A 374 -5.13 24.04 4.31
CA ALA A 374 -4.45 22.87 4.88
C ALA A 374 -5.01 22.49 6.24
N LYS A 375 -5.21 23.46 7.12
CA LYS A 375 -5.79 23.25 8.45
C LYS A 375 -7.23 22.75 8.39
N GLU A 376 -8.04 23.25 7.45
CA GLU A 376 -9.41 22.78 7.27
C GLU A 376 -9.48 21.31 6.86
N ALA A 377 -8.67 20.90 5.89
CA ALA A 377 -8.59 19.49 5.48
C ALA A 377 -8.07 18.60 6.62
N LEU A 378 -7.01 19.05 7.31
CA LEU A 378 -6.43 18.32 8.44
C LEU A 378 -7.45 18.17 9.59
N LEU A 379 -8.24 19.20 9.88
CA LEU A 379 -9.26 19.18 10.93
C LEU A 379 -10.30 18.06 10.67
N THR A 380 -10.65 17.81 9.43
CA THR A 380 -11.61 16.76 9.06
C THR A 380 -11.20 15.40 9.63
N VAL A 381 -9.91 15.10 9.67
CA VAL A 381 -9.37 13.87 10.26
C VAL A 381 -9.09 14.05 11.77
N ALA A 382 -8.50 15.18 12.16
CA ALA A 382 -8.05 15.42 13.53
C ALA A 382 -9.20 15.43 14.56
N LYS A 383 -10.42 15.71 14.15
CA LYS A 383 -11.61 15.65 14.99
C LYS A 383 -11.95 14.24 15.51
N ARG A 384 -11.27 13.20 15.06
CA ARG A 384 -11.33 11.89 15.72
C ARG A 384 -10.91 11.97 17.19
N ASN A 385 -10.07 12.95 17.53
CA ASN A 385 -9.86 13.39 18.92
C ASN A 385 -10.90 14.46 19.25
N SER A 386 -11.84 14.17 20.16
CA SER A 386 -12.95 15.05 20.49
C SER A 386 -12.53 16.38 21.14
N LYS A 387 -11.29 16.49 21.62
CA LYS A 387 -10.73 17.77 22.09
C LYS A 387 -10.30 18.69 20.96
N ILE A 388 -10.11 18.17 19.77
CA ILE A 388 -9.79 18.96 18.58
C ILE A 388 -11.12 19.41 17.96
N THR A 389 -11.44 20.70 18.08
CA THR A 389 -12.74 21.25 17.69
C THR A 389 -12.65 22.31 16.61
N SER A 390 -11.49 22.93 16.43
CA SER A 390 -11.29 23.97 15.43
C SER A 390 -9.87 23.95 14.87
N THR A 391 -9.67 24.67 13.77
CA THR A 391 -8.35 24.81 13.14
C THR A 391 -7.31 25.45 14.07
N ASN A 392 -7.74 26.22 15.07
CA ASN A 392 -6.84 26.81 16.06
C ASN A 392 -6.09 25.76 16.89
N ASP A 393 -6.64 24.54 17.00
CA ASP A 393 -6.02 23.44 17.74
C ASP A 393 -4.88 22.75 17.00
N LEU A 394 -4.63 23.11 15.72
CA LEU A 394 -3.71 22.41 14.83
C LEU A 394 -2.35 23.11 14.66
N GLY A 395 -2.16 24.28 15.28
CA GLY A 395 -0.96 25.10 15.15
C GLY A 395 -1.22 26.41 14.41
N ASN A 396 -0.24 27.32 14.48
CA ASN A 396 -0.36 28.69 13.95
C ASN A 396 0.61 28.95 12.79
N THR A 397 1.65 28.16 12.68
CA THR A 397 2.67 28.28 11.62
C THR A 397 2.67 27.07 10.71
N LYS A 398 3.24 27.21 9.53
CA LYS A 398 3.44 26.09 8.59
C LYS A 398 4.17 24.92 9.27
N GLU A 399 5.20 25.21 10.04
CA GLU A 399 6.02 24.20 10.73
C GLU A 399 5.22 23.48 11.80
N GLU A 400 4.43 24.18 12.60
CA GLU A 400 3.57 23.57 13.62
C GLU A 400 2.48 22.70 13.00
N VAL A 401 1.82 23.18 11.95
CA VAL A 401 0.78 22.43 11.23
C VAL A 401 1.37 21.20 10.57
N PHE A 402 2.57 21.31 9.99
CA PHE A 402 3.25 20.16 9.36
C PHE A 402 3.63 19.11 10.42
N ALA A 403 4.13 19.51 11.57
CA ALA A 403 4.40 18.60 12.68
C ALA A 403 3.13 17.88 13.13
N PHE A 404 2.02 18.59 13.25
CA PHE A 404 0.73 17.98 13.58
C PHE A 404 0.29 16.98 12.50
N LEU A 405 0.37 17.36 11.24
CA LEU A 405 0.00 16.52 10.10
C LEU A 405 0.80 15.20 10.06
N LYS A 406 2.10 15.27 10.30
CA LYS A 406 2.95 14.06 10.33
C LYS A 406 2.49 13.07 11.41
N ASN A 407 2.16 13.59 12.61
CA ASN A 407 1.62 12.78 13.69
C ASN A 407 0.20 12.30 13.39
N GLU A 408 -0.62 13.11 12.72
CA GLU A 408 -1.98 12.70 12.32
C GLU A 408 -1.95 11.58 11.29
N ARG A 409 -1.03 11.63 10.33
CA ARG A 409 -0.84 10.50 9.40
C ARG A 409 -0.46 9.22 10.16
N ALA A 410 0.40 9.30 11.16
CA ALA A 410 0.74 8.14 11.99
C ALA A 410 -0.50 7.62 12.73
N ARG A 411 -1.30 8.49 13.34
CA ARG A 411 -2.52 8.10 14.05
C ARG A 411 -3.57 7.47 13.14
N GLU A 412 -3.79 8.07 11.96
CA GLU A 412 -4.86 7.64 11.06
C GLU A 412 -4.47 6.42 10.21
N LEU A 413 -3.23 6.36 9.74
CA LEU A 413 -2.81 5.39 8.74
C LEU A 413 -2.06 4.18 9.35
N PHE A 414 -1.96 4.10 10.67
CA PHE A 414 -1.41 2.92 11.36
C PHE A 414 -2.13 1.65 10.91
N GLN A 415 -1.39 0.59 10.67
CA GLN A 415 -1.86 -0.69 10.12
C GLN A 415 -2.34 -0.65 8.65
N GLU A 416 -2.03 0.42 7.93
CA GLU A 416 -2.34 0.54 6.50
C GLU A 416 -1.09 0.64 5.62
N GLY A 417 0.10 0.50 6.21
CA GLY A 417 1.36 0.31 5.47
C GLY A 417 2.04 1.60 4.97
N PHE A 418 1.81 2.75 5.61
CA PHE A 418 2.32 4.04 5.11
C PHE A 418 3.59 4.53 5.80
N ARG A 419 3.83 4.16 7.05
CA ARG A 419 4.80 4.86 7.90
C ARG A 419 6.23 4.86 7.37
N PHE A 420 6.73 3.73 6.88
CA PHE A 420 8.07 3.63 6.28
C PHE A 420 8.26 4.64 5.15
N TYR A 421 7.30 4.74 4.26
CA TYR A 421 7.34 5.65 3.11
C TYR A 421 7.20 7.11 3.53
N ASP A 422 6.40 7.41 4.52
CA ASP A 422 6.25 8.75 5.08
C ASP A 422 7.56 9.25 5.70
N LEU A 423 8.23 8.42 6.49
CA LEU A 423 9.53 8.75 7.09
C LEU A 423 10.58 9.03 6.01
N ARG A 424 10.63 8.18 4.98
CA ARG A 424 11.57 8.34 3.87
C ARG A 424 11.34 9.64 3.09
N ARG A 425 10.10 9.91 2.70
CA ARG A 425 9.77 11.07 1.86
C ARG A 425 9.89 12.40 2.59
N TRP A 426 9.73 12.42 3.90
CA TRP A 426 9.99 13.61 4.71
C TRP A 426 11.48 13.82 5.02
N GLY A 427 12.31 12.84 4.75
CA GLY A 427 13.75 12.91 5.00
C GLY A 427 14.09 12.97 6.47
N GLU A 428 13.24 12.45 7.33
CA GLU A 428 13.46 12.44 8.77
C GLU A 428 14.41 11.31 9.17
N LYS A 429 15.28 11.60 10.13
CA LYS A 429 16.04 10.56 10.79
C LYS A 429 15.07 9.72 11.60
N ALA A 430 15.10 8.41 11.38
CA ALA A 430 14.17 7.48 12.00
C ALA A 430 14.79 6.75 13.19
N ASP A 431 13.95 6.49 14.18
CA ASP A 431 14.25 5.55 15.24
C ASP A 431 13.48 4.27 14.95
N VAL A 432 14.17 3.16 14.79
CA VAL A 432 13.57 1.88 14.39
C VAL A 432 13.98 0.75 15.33
N TYR A 433 13.25 -0.35 15.29
CA TYR A 433 13.36 -1.46 16.18
C TYR A 433 13.03 -1.03 17.63
N ALA A 434 11.74 -0.87 17.93
CA ALA A 434 11.27 -0.62 19.27
C ALA A 434 11.77 -1.75 20.21
N ASN A 435 12.51 -1.35 21.23
CA ASN A 435 13.29 -2.29 22.06
C ASN A 435 12.46 -2.88 23.22
N VAL A 436 11.56 -2.06 23.76
CA VAL A 436 10.71 -2.40 24.89
C VAL A 436 9.29 -1.89 24.66
N GLU A 437 8.33 -2.63 25.18
CA GLU A 437 6.91 -2.37 24.99
C GLU A 437 6.46 -1.06 25.65
N ASP A 438 6.86 -0.84 26.88
CA ASP A 438 6.32 0.23 27.74
C ASP A 438 7.24 1.46 27.86
N GLN A 439 8.28 1.54 27.07
CA GLN A 439 9.21 2.67 27.06
C GLN A 439 9.47 3.15 25.64
N VAL A 440 9.68 4.46 25.50
CA VAL A 440 10.06 5.05 24.21
C VAL A 440 11.55 4.79 24.00
N SER A 441 11.86 3.59 23.56
CA SER A 441 13.24 3.12 23.36
C SER A 441 13.35 2.36 22.04
N TYR A 442 14.39 2.67 21.29
CA TYR A 442 14.68 2.05 20.00
C TYR A 442 16.14 1.59 19.97
N LYS A 443 16.38 0.42 19.39
CA LYS A 443 17.75 -0.10 19.24
C LYS A 443 18.58 0.77 18.30
N TYR A 444 17.98 1.23 17.23
CA TYR A 444 18.65 2.08 16.25
C TYR A 444 18.00 3.46 16.24
N THR A 445 18.80 4.49 16.47
CA THR A 445 18.37 5.90 16.48
C THR A 445 19.06 6.69 15.40
N ASN A 446 18.42 7.76 14.93
CA ASN A 446 18.96 8.64 13.88
C ASN A 446 19.31 7.90 12.57
N PHE A 447 18.59 6.83 12.27
CA PHE A 447 18.78 6.09 11.03
C PHE A 447 18.41 6.95 9.82
N ASP A 448 19.29 7.01 8.82
CA ASP A 448 19.04 7.71 7.57
C ASP A 448 18.17 6.85 6.64
N ILE A 449 16.90 6.71 7.02
CA ILE A 449 15.94 5.84 6.36
C ILE A 449 15.66 6.27 4.91
N ALA A 450 15.85 7.55 4.59
CA ALA A 450 15.61 8.09 3.25
C ALA A 450 16.54 7.48 2.18
N GLN A 451 17.71 7.01 2.58
CA GLN A 451 18.68 6.39 1.68
C GLN A 451 18.48 4.88 1.53
N PHE A 452 17.64 4.28 2.38
CA PHE A 452 17.43 2.84 2.41
C PHE A 452 16.30 2.41 1.47
N CYS A 453 16.52 1.28 0.78
CA CYS A 453 15.47 0.48 0.15
C CYS A 453 15.78 -1.01 0.34
N PHE A 454 14.77 -1.83 0.22
CA PHE A 454 14.95 -3.27 0.40
C PHE A 454 15.70 -3.89 -0.79
N PRO A 455 16.54 -4.91 -0.53
CA PRO A 455 17.26 -5.59 -1.61
C PRO A 455 16.31 -6.43 -2.46
N VAL A 456 16.70 -6.65 -3.70
CA VAL A 456 16.01 -7.60 -4.61
C VAL A 456 16.23 -9.02 -4.09
N PRO A 457 15.21 -9.90 -4.16
CA PRO A 457 15.34 -11.29 -3.70
C PRO A 457 16.47 -12.04 -4.39
N SER A 458 17.20 -12.85 -3.62
CA SER A 458 18.34 -13.65 -4.11
C SER A 458 17.96 -14.55 -5.27
N ASP A 459 16.77 -15.13 -5.27
CA ASP A 459 16.30 -16.02 -6.35
C ASP A 459 16.28 -15.31 -7.70
N GLU A 460 15.91 -14.03 -7.74
CA GLU A 460 15.89 -13.23 -8.98
C GLU A 460 17.32 -12.97 -9.50
N ILE A 461 18.25 -12.72 -8.59
CA ILE A 461 19.66 -12.50 -8.95
C ILE A 461 20.32 -13.80 -9.44
N ASN A 462 20.09 -14.89 -8.71
CA ASN A 462 20.70 -16.19 -8.98
C ASN A 462 20.14 -16.88 -10.22
N ALA A 463 18.94 -16.49 -10.67
CA ALA A 463 18.35 -17.02 -11.90
C ALA A 463 19.16 -16.69 -13.16
N GLY A 464 19.93 -15.58 -13.16
CA GLY A 464 20.87 -15.27 -14.23
C GLY A 464 20.23 -14.62 -15.47
N PHE A 465 19.04 -14.02 -15.35
CA PHE A 465 18.32 -13.33 -16.43
C PHE A 465 18.50 -11.81 -16.42
N GLY A 466 19.64 -11.33 -15.99
CA GLY A 466 20.04 -9.93 -16.11
C GLY A 466 19.65 -9.02 -14.94
N ILE A 467 18.90 -9.52 -13.96
CA ILE A 467 18.54 -8.72 -12.78
C ILE A 467 19.75 -8.61 -11.85
N LYS A 468 20.14 -7.38 -11.54
CA LYS A 468 21.25 -7.08 -10.64
C LYS A 468 20.75 -6.55 -9.31
N GLN A 469 21.51 -6.87 -8.24
CA GLN A 469 21.22 -6.35 -6.91
C GLN A 469 21.37 -4.83 -6.86
N THR A 470 20.58 -4.20 -5.98
CA THR A 470 20.69 -2.78 -5.69
C THR A 470 22.08 -2.46 -5.12
N PRO A 471 22.85 -1.56 -5.76
CA PRO A 471 24.16 -1.16 -5.24
C PRO A 471 24.03 -0.57 -3.83
N ASP A 472 24.95 -0.96 -2.95
CA ASP A 472 25.10 -0.39 -1.61
C ASP A 472 23.85 -0.44 -0.70
N TRP A 473 22.85 -1.29 -1.01
CA TRP A 473 21.65 -1.36 -0.17
C TRP A 473 21.95 -1.62 1.30
N ASN A 474 22.91 -2.50 1.60
CA ASN A 474 23.29 -2.87 2.97
C ASN A 474 24.13 -1.81 3.68
N LYS A 475 24.72 -0.88 2.93
CA LYS A 475 25.44 0.26 3.49
C LYS A 475 24.53 1.19 4.30
N TYR A 476 23.27 1.25 3.92
CA TYR A 476 22.27 2.11 4.53
C TYR A 476 21.45 1.42 5.62
N LEU A 477 21.79 0.19 6.00
CA LEU A 477 21.20 -0.44 7.19
C LEU A 477 21.57 0.36 8.45
N PRO A 478 20.66 0.41 9.44
CA PRO A 478 20.95 1.11 10.69
C PRO A 478 22.10 0.44 11.44
N LYS A 479 22.88 1.22 12.19
CA LYS A 479 24.08 0.78 12.92
C LYS A 479 23.94 1.01 14.42
#